data_bd936bcf3a3551a32496b47b05393a90
#
_entry.id   bd936bcf3a3551a32496b47b05393a90
#
_cell.length_a   1.000
_cell.length_b   1.000
_cell.length_c   1.000
_cell.angle_alpha   90.00
_cell.angle_beta   90.00
_cell.angle_gamma   90.00
#
_symmetry.space_group_name_H-M   'P 1'
#
loop_
_entity.id
_entity.type
_entity.pdbx_description
1 polymer ?
#
loop_
_entity_poly.entity_id
_entity_poly.type
_entity_poly.pdbx_seq_one_letter_code
_entity_poly.pdbx_strand_id
1 'polypeptide(L)'
;MEVVPEMDRRQMMLMSGIGLLAGAAPIPEALAAPWDGTPPAAPPPGGQYIFADEFDGPAGSAPDPSKWEVATARETMEDPTFWELPENVGQYRDDRRNVFVDGKSNLVFHAAKDGNTFYSGKVFGKWRGGIGHNWEARIKCNCITPGAWPAWYLANNSPDNGGEVDIMEWYGNGKWAAGTAIHAKLNGGEHVSQTITVDSAWHTWRVQWDEAGMRFWKDYTDGAAPYFSAVPSSLPDWQFNTPGYQLFPILDLAIAGSGGGDPSGGTYPADMLIDYVRVW
;
A
#
# COMPACT_ATOMS: atom_id res chain seq x y z
N MET A 1 9.61 39.37 -16.42
CA MET A 1 9.95 37.95 -16.49
C MET A 1 10.20 37.52 -15.04
N GLU A 2 9.11 37.16 -14.38
CA GLU A 2 9.17 36.66 -12.99
C GLU A 2 9.76 35.26 -12.99
N VAL A 3 10.87 35.09 -12.25
CA VAL A 3 11.49 33.80 -12.03
C VAL A 3 10.60 33.07 -11.02
N VAL A 4 9.85 32.06 -11.48
CA VAL A 4 9.15 31.13 -10.60
C VAL A 4 10.24 30.38 -9.83
N PRO A 5 10.26 30.39 -8.49
CA PRO A 5 11.25 29.63 -7.75
C PRO A 5 11.05 28.13 -8.02
N GLU A 6 12.16 27.47 -8.33
CA GLU A 6 12.25 26.01 -8.46
C GLU A 6 11.76 25.38 -7.14
N MET A 7 10.63 24.67 -7.17
CA MET A 7 10.12 23.96 -6.00
C MET A 7 11.12 22.87 -5.63
N ASP A 8 11.60 22.89 -4.39
CA ASP A 8 12.45 21.86 -3.82
C ASP A 8 11.71 20.49 -3.88
N ARG A 9 12.45 19.40 -4.21
CA ARG A 9 11.94 18.02 -4.23
C ARG A 9 11.13 17.63 -3.00
N ARG A 10 11.45 18.25 -1.84
CA ARG A 10 10.70 18.09 -0.58
C ARG A 10 9.27 18.64 -0.63
N GLN A 11 9.04 19.69 -1.42
CA GLN A 11 7.70 20.25 -1.61
C GLN A 11 6.87 19.45 -2.63
N MET A 12 7.52 18.75 -3.55
CA MET A 12 6.82 17.89 -4.51
C MET A 12 6.32 16.58 -3.84
N MET A 13 7.05 16.04 -2.87
CA MET A 13 6.60 14.86 -2.10
C MET A 13 5.51 15.18 -1.07
N LEU A 14 5.43 16.42 -0.60
CA LEU A 14 4.32 16.89 0.24
C LEU A 14 2.96 16.82 -0.47
N MET A 15 2.94 16.80 -1.81
CA MET A 15 1.70 16.70 -2.56
C MET A 15 1.23 15.26 -2.82
N SER A 16 2.10 14.28 -2.75
CA SER A 16 1.69 12.86 -2.90
C SER A 16 1.03 12.27 -1.66
N GLY A 17 1.27 12.86 -0.48
CA GLY A 17 0.54 12.54 0.75
C GLY A 17 -0.64 13.47 1.04
N ILE A 18 -0.83 14.52 0.27
CA ILE A 18 -1.98 15.42 0.34
C ILE A 18 -2.86 15.10 -0.87
N GLY A 19 -3.53 13.97 -0.81
CA GLY A 19 -4.81 13.90 -1.48
C GLY A 19 -5.66 15.02 -0.90
N LEU A 20 -5.71 16.19 -1.54
CA LEU A 20 -6.76 17.16 -1.37
C LEU A 20 -8.05 16.49 -1.81
N LEU A 21 -8.61 15.67 -0.94
CA LEU A 21 -10.03 15.38 -0.97
C LEU A 21 -10.76 16.65 -0.50
N ALA A 22 -10.77 17.68 -1.32
CA ALA A 22 -11.96 18.44 -1.50
C ALA A 22 -13.02 17.41 -1.83
N GLY A 23 -13.99 17.20 -0.93
CA GLY A 23 -14.99 16.15 -0.91
C GLY A 23 -15.11 15.44 -2.26
N ALA A 24 -14.60 14.23 -2.36
CA ALA A 24 -14.65 13.47 -3.59
C ALA A 24 -16.12 13.35 -3.95
N ALA A 25 -16.54 14.09 -4.95
CA ALA A 25 -17.79 13.78 -5.61
C ALA A 25 -17.67 12.29 -6.01
N PRO A 26 -18.71 11.48 -5.79
CA PRO A 26 -18.66 10.07 -6.17
C PRO A 26 -18.22 10.04 -7.65
N ILE A 27 -17.13 9.32 -7.93
CA ILE A 27 -16.68 9.13 -9.31
C ILE A 27 -17.89 8.53 -10.04
N PRO A 28 -18.32 9.12 -11.16
CA PRO A 28 -19.44 8.55 -11.90
C PRO A 28 -19.12 7.07 -12.17
N GLU A 29 -20.04 6.17 -11.88
CA GLU A 29 -19.97 4.71 -12.16
C GLU A 29 -19.51 4.39 -13.60
N ALA A 30 -19.53 5.36 -14.48
CA ALA A 30 -19.12 5.29 -15.88
C ALA A 30 -17.61 5.15 -16.14
N LEU A 31 -16.74 5.31 -15.13
CA LEU A 31 -15.28 5.19 -15.30
C LEU A 31 -14.74 3.80 -14.92
N ALA A 32 -15.50 2.98 -14.21
CA ALA A 32 -15.16 1.57 -14.05
C ALA A 32 -15.55 0.83 -15.33
N ALA A 33 -14.56 0.25 -16.03
CA ALA A 33 -14.88 -0.59 -17.17
C ALA A 33 -15.69 -1.81 -16.69
N PRO A 34 -16.77 -2.19 -17.41
CA PRO A 34 -17.48 -3.40 -17.08
C PRO A 34 -16.51 -4.58 -17.10
N TRP A 35 -16.54 -5.38 -16.04
CA TRP A 35 -15.82 -6.65 -16.05
C TRP A 35 -16.37 -7.55 -17.15
N ASP A 36 -15.49 -8.08 -17.98
CA ASP A 36 -15.82 -8.92 -19.13
C ASP A 36 -16.18 -10.36 -18.76
N GLY A 37 -16.16 -10.69 -17.46
CA GLY A 37 -16.41 -12.03 -16.93
C GLY A 37 -15.18 -12.93 -16.87
N THR A 38 -14.01 -12.45 -17.30
CA THR A 38 -12.77 -13.24 -17.24
C THR A 38 -12.27 -13.31 -15.79
N PRO A 39 -12.20 -14.51 -15.16
CA PRO A 39 -11.67 -14.65 -13.83
C PRO A 39 -10.16 -14.33 -13.81
N PRO A 40 -9.60 -13.91 -12.67
CA PRO A 40 -8.16 -13.76 -12.53
C PRO A 40 -7.48 -15.12 -12.73
N ALA A 41 -6.24 -15.11 -13.22
CA ALA A 41 -5.46 -16.32 -13.34
C ALA A 41 -5.38 -17.04 -11.99
N ALA A 42 -5.64 -18.35 -11.99
CA ALA A 42 -5.52 -19.15 -10.77
C ALA A 42 -4.07 -19.19 -10.28
N PRO A 43 -3.85 -19.30 -8.97
CA PRO A 43 -2.52 -19.57 -8.45
C PRO A 43 -1.92 -20.83 -9.08
N PRO A 44 -0.60 -20.84 -9.36
CA PRO A 44 0.03 -21.97 -10.01
C PRO A 44 -0.08 -23.24 -9.16
N PRO A 45 -0.30 -24.42 -9.77
CA PRO A 45 -0.32 -25.68 -9.07
C PRO A 45 0.98 -25.90 -8.29
N GLY A 46 0.87 -26.39 -7.03
CA GLY A 46 2.03 -26.70 -6.20
C GLY A 46 2.78 -25.47 -5.64
N GLY A 47 2.18 -24.28 -5.73
CA GLY A 47 2.74 -23.06 -5.13
C GLY A 47 4.00 -22.54 -5.85
N GLN A 48 4.14 -22.77 -7.14
CA GLN A 48 5.27 -22.26 -7.94
C GLN A 48 5.05 -20.78 -8.29
N TYR A 49 5.10 -19.93 -7.27
CA TYR A 49 4.97 -18.48 -7.44
C TYR A 49 6.24 -17.87 -8.04
N ILE A 50 6.09 -16.76 -8.76
CA ILE A 50 7.21 -15.94 -9.26
C ILE A 50 7.91 -15.26 -8.10
N PHE A 51 7.12 -14.79 -7.13
CA PHE A 51 7.59 -14.28 -5.84
C PHE A 51 6.64 -14.76 -4.76
N ALA A 52 7.16 -15.20 -3.64
CA ALA A 52 6.35 -15.52 -2.46
C ALA A 52 7.14 -15.35 -1.18
N ASP A 53 6.43 -14.95 -0.14
CA ASP A 53 6.90 -15.05 1.24
C ASP A 53 5.74 -15.48 2.13
N GLU A 54 5.91 -16.59 2.81
CA GLU A 54 4.98 -17.16 3.78
C GLU A 54 5.36 -16.76 5.21
N PHE A 55 6.40 -15.95 5.35
CA PHE A 55 6.95 -15.46 6.62
C PHE A 55 7.27 -16.57 7.62
N ASP A 56 7.69 -17.73 7.11
CA ASP A 56 8.13 -18.84 7.92
C ASP A 56 9.50 -18.53 8.55
N GLY A 57 9.53 -18.42 9.87
CA GLY A 57 10.76 -18.10 10.57
C GLY A 57 10.60 -18.17 12.10
N PRO A 58 11.70 -18.13 12.84
CA PRO A 58 11.64 -18.08 14.29
C PRO A 58 10.97 -16.80 14.81
N ALA A 59 10.25 -16.93 15.92
CA ALA A 59 9.64 -15.76 16.57
C ALA A 59 10.68 -14.67 16.89
N GLY A 60 10.39 -13.43 16.53
CA GLY A 60 11.25 -12.27 16.71
C GLY A 60 12.35 -12.12 15.65
N SER A 61 12.39 -12.97 14.60
CA SER A 61 13.31 -12.77 13.49
C SER A 61 12.85 -11.61 12.58
N ALA A 62 13.81 -11.02 11.85
CA ALA A 62 13.50 -10.12 10.76
C ALA A 62 12.84 -10.88 9.60
N PRO A 63 12.04 -10.20 8.74
CA PRO A 63 11.68 -10.76 7.44
C PRO A 63 12.94 -11.05 6.62
N ASP A 64 12.82 -11.95 5.64
CA ASP A 64 13.93 -12.35 4.78
C ASP A 64 14.57 -11.13 4.08
N PRO A 65 15.83 -10.77 4.39
CA PRO A 65 16.47 -9.59 3.82
C PRO A 65 16.79 -9.73 2.33
N SER A 66 16.70 -10.92 1.75
CA SER A 66 16.79 -11.09 0.30
C SER A 66 15.51 -10.68 -0.42
N LYS A 67 14.38 -10.67 0.28
CA LYS A 67 13.05 -10.33 -0.25
C LYS A 67 12.58 -8.94 0.16
N TRP A 68 12.95 -8.50 1.37
CA TRP A 68 12.43 -7.28 1.98
C TRP A 68 13.53 -6.36 2.50
N GLU A 69 13.28 -5.09 2.43
CA GLU A 69 14.02 -4.06 3.15
C GLU A 69 13.09 -3.43 4.18
N VAL A 70 13.53 -3.38 5.44
CA VAL A 70 12.77 -2.76 6.52
C VAL A 70 13.11 -1.28 6.56
N ALA A 71 12.09 -0.43 6.53
CA ALA A 71 12.26 1.01 6.60
C ALA A 71 12.79 1.47 7.97
N THR A 72 13.65 2.47 7.94
CA THR A 72 14.09 3.22 9.12
C THR A 72 13.36 4.54 9.22
N ALA A 73 13.57 5.29 10.29
CA ALA A 73 12.97 6.61 10.45
C ALA A 73 13.46 7.63 9.40
N ARG A 74 14.57 7.36 8.72
CA ARG A 74 15.23 8.32 7.82
C ARG A 74 15.52 7.77 6.43
N GLU A 75 15.60 6.46 6.31
CA GLU A 75 16.00 5.80 5.07
C GLU A 75 14.93 4.79 4.69
N THR A 76 14.29 5.09 3.62
CA THR A 76 13.45 4.17 2.90
C THR A 76 14.14 3.90 1.56
N MET A 77 13.98 2.73 0.99
CA MET A 77 14.72 2.25 -0.17
C MET A 77 14.84 3.29 -1.31
N GLU A 78 13.88 4.18 -1.44
CA GLU A 78 13.88 5.24 -2.46
C GLU A 78 13.08 6.48 -2.01
N ASP A 79 12.67 6.52 -0.74
CA ASP A 79 11.75 7.53 -0.25
C ASP A 79 12.49 8.46 0.72
N PRO A 80 12.69 9.71 0.34
CA PRO A 80 13.37 10.63 1.23
C PRO A 80 12.43 11.05 2.35
N THR A 81 12.76 10.68 3.57
CA THR A 81 12.46 11.42 4.79
C THR A 81 11.04 11.99 4.94
N PHE A 82 10.02 11.30 4.40
CA PHE A 82 8.61 11.68 4.54
C PHE A 82 8.21 11.90 6.01
N TRP A 83 8.83 11.14 6.94
CA TRP A 83 8.53 11.15 8.36
C TRP A 83 9.28 12.24 9.18
N GLU A 84 10.11 13.05 8.55
CA GLU A 84 10.73 14.21 9.20
C GLU A 84 9.81 15.45 9.29
N LEU A 85 8.57 15.35 8.79
CA LEU A 85 7.61 16.44 8.89
C LEU A 85 7.15 16.63 10.34
N PRO A 86 7.04 17.88 10.82
CA PRO A 86 6.69 18.17 12.22
C PRO A 86 5.36 17.57 12.69
N GLU A 87 4.40 17.37 11.78
CA GLU A 87 3.10 16.76 12.05
C GLU A 87 3.16 15.24 12.19
N ASN A 88 4.26 14.60 11.76
CA ASN A 88 4.43 13.16 11.86
C ASN A 88 5.02 12.80 13.21
N VAL A 89 4.18 12.37 14.13
CA VAL A 89 4.60 11.83 15.44
C VAL A 89 4.92 10.34 15.39
N GLY A 90 4.71 9.68 14.26
CA GLY A 90 5.06 8.30 14.01
C GLY A 90 6.43 8.16 13.36
N GLN A 91 7.14 7.09 13.66
CA GLN A 91 8.43 6.75 13.05
C GLN A 91 8.50 5.26 12.75
N TYR A 92 9.12 4.90 11.62
CA TYR A 92 9.47 3.51 11.36
C TYR A 92 10.75 3.12 12.08
N ARG A 93 10.82 1.84 12.43
CA ARG A 93 12.02 1.24 13.03
C ARG A 93 12.32 -0.11 12.38
N ASP A 94 13.61 -0.38 12.23
CA ASP A 94 14.16 -1.66 11.77
C ASP A 94 14.60 -2.58 12.91
N ASP A 95 14.28 -2.26 14.17
CA ASP A 95 14.73 -2.96 15.38
C ASP A 95 13.79 -4.09 15.75
N ARG A 96 13.25 -4.88 15.11
CA ARG A 96 12.42 -6.06 15.43
C ARG A 96 11.44 -5.93 16.62
N ARG A 97 11.29 -4.75 17.19
CA ARG A 97 10.18 -4.44 18.11
C ARG A 97 8.92 -4.06 17.34
N ASN A 98 9.12 -3.53 16.14
CA ASN A 98 8.04 -3.00 15.32
C ASN A 98 7.83 -3.78 14.02
N VAL A 99 8.85 -4.52 13.52
CA VAL A 99 8.74 -5.40 12.35
C VAL A 99 9.42 -6.72 12.66
N PHE A 100 8.68 -7.80 12.73
CA PHE A 100 9.21 -9.13 13.05
C PHE A 100 8.30 -10.25 12.56
N VAL A 101 8.88 -11.44 12.41
CA VAL A 101 8.15 -12.70 12.20
C VAL A 101 7.73 -13.25 13.56
N ASP A 102 6.47 -13.69 13.71
CA ASP A 102 5.92 -14.13 15.00
C ASP A 102 6.18 -15.60 15.36
N GLY A 103 6.80 -16.36 14.46
CA GLY A 103 7.01 -17.80 14.61
C GLY A 103 5.77 -18.66 14.36
N LYS A 104 4.72 -18.06 13.79
CA LYS A 104 3.46 -18.71 13.39
C LYS A 104 3.10 -18.36 11.95
N SER A 105 4.14 -18.13 11.14
CA SER A 105 4.01 -17.75 9.73
C SER A 105 3.28 -16.41 9.52
N ASN A 106 3.58 -15.41 10.36
CA ASN A 106 3.10 -14.06 10.12
C ASN A 106 4.24 -13.04 10.24
N LEU A 107 4.29 -12.10 9.32
CA LEU A 107 4.98 -10.83 9.52
C LEU A 107 4.07 -9.91 10.33
N VAL A 108 4.62 -9.32 11.38
CA VAL A 108 3.90 -8.41 12.28
C VAL A 108 4.47 -7.01 12.15
N PHE A 109 3.60 -6.05 11.91
CA PHE A 109 3.87 -4.62 12.14
C PHE A 109 3.24 -4.25 13.47
N HIS A 110 4.07 -3.91 14.45
CA HIS A 110 3.67 -3.57 15.82
C HIS A 110 3.77 -2.06 16.04
N ALA A 111 2.63 -1.39 16.02
CA ALA A 111 2.58 0.02 16.35
C ALA A 111 2.50 0.21 17.87
N ALA A 112 3.46 0.91 18.43
CA ALA A 112 3.56 1.15 19.88
C ALA A 112 3.99 2.58 20.19
N LYS A 113 3.60 3.07 21.37
CA LYS A 113 4.01 4.38 21.89
C LYS A 113 5.17 4.22 22.86
N ASP A 114 6.20 5.05 22.70
CA ASP A 114 7.34 5.16 23.61
C ASP A 114 7.57 6.66 23.90
N GLY A 115 7.28 7.09 25.12
CA GLY A 115 7.24 8.51 25.46
C GLY A 115 6.15 9.25 24.67
N ASN A 116 6.55 10.24 23.89
CA ASN A 116 5.66 11.02 23.03
C ASN A 116 5.70 10.59 21.57
N THR A 117 6.54 9.62 21.22
CA THR A 117 6.72 9.14 19.85
C THR A 117 6.00 7.81 19.66
N PHE A 118 5.36 7.65 18.51
CA PHE A 118 4.82 6.38 18.07
C PHE A 118 5.81 5.72 17.13
N TYR A 119 5.99 4.42 17.27
CA TYR A 119 6.86 3.62 16.43
C TYR A 119 6.07 2.52 15.76
N SER A 120 6.37 2.28 14.51
CA SER A 120 5.72 1.25 13.70
C SER A 120 6.68 0.71 12.66
N GLY A 121 6.17 0.06 11.62
CA GLY A 121 6.97 -0.57 10.61
C GLY A 121 6.44 -0.44 9.20
N LYS A 122 7.38 -0.52 8.25
CA LYS A 122 7.16 -0.55 6.82
C LYS A 122 8.22 -1.45 6.18
N VAL A 123 7.84 -2.19 5.16
CA VAL A 123 8.78 -2.99 4.37
C VAL A 123 8.59 -2.73 2.88
N PHE A 124 9.72 -2.73 2.15
CA PHE A 124 9.77 -2.63 0.70
C PHE A 124 10.16 -3.99 0.14
N GLY A 125 9.38 -4.52 -0.78
CA GLY A 125 9.74 -5.72 -1.52
C GLY A 125 10.83 -5.42 -2.54
N LYS A 126 11.88 -6.24 -2.55
CA LYS A 126 13.01 -6.10 -3.48
C LYS A 126 12.72 -6.64 -4.87
N TRP A 127 11.67 -7.41 -5.02
CA TRP A 127 11.22 -7.90 -6.31
C TRP A 127 10.30 -6.88 -6.99
N ARG A 128 10.42 -6.77 -8.30
CA ARG A 128 9.61 -5.86 -9.12
C ARG A 128 8.89 -6.65 -10.19
N GLY A 129 7.64 -6.30 -10.46
CA GLY A 129 6.81 -6.90 -11.50
C GLY A 129 5.95 -5.90 -12.23
N GLY A 130 5.42 -6.32 -13.37
CA GLY A 130 4.61 -5.50 -14.26
C GLY A 130 3.39 -6.23 -14.81
N ILE A 131 2.98 -5.88 -16.01
CA ILE A 131 1.87 -6.51 -16.72
C ILE A 131 2.01 -8.03 -16.75
N GLY A 132 0.88 -8.73 -16.58
CA GLY A 132 0.80 -10.18 -16.59
C GLY A 132 0.82 -10.83 -15.22
N HIS A 133 0.93 -10.05 -14.15
CA HIS A 133 1.02 -10.58 -12.79
C HIS A 133 -0.27 -10.40 -11.98
N ASN A 134 -0.49 -11.39 -11.10
CA ASN A 134 -1.43 -11.31 -10.00
C ASN A 134 -0.64 -11.13 -8.70
N TRP A 135 -1.08 -10.19 -7.88
CA TRP A 135 -0.48 -9.88 -6.58
C TRP A 135 -1.52 -10.15 -5.51
N GLU A 136 -1.17 -10.92 -4.52
CA GLU A 136 -2.05 -11.22 -3.41
C GLU A 136 -1.31 -11.19 -2.09
N ALA A 137 -1.95 -10.58 -1.08
CA ALA A 137 -1.55 -10.70 0.32
C ALA A 137 -2.74 -11.08 1.19
N ARG A 138 -2.50 -11.84 2.24
CA ARG A 138 -3.48 -12.14 3.27
C ARG A 138 -3.14 -11.37 4.53
N ILE A 139 -4.05 -10.46 4.91
CA ILE A 139 -3.79 -9.41 5.90
C ILE A 139 -4.87 -9.43 6.98
N LYS A 140 -4.46 -9.16 8.21
CA LYS A 140 -5.35 -8.92 9.35
C LYS A 140 -5.01 -7.60 10.02
N CYS A 141 -5.97 -6.69 10.09
CA CYS A 141 -5.80 -5.36 10.67
C CYS A 141 -6.34 -5.30 12.11
N ASN A 142 -5.56 -5.74 13.10
CA ASN A 142 -5.86 -5.49 14.52
C ASN A 142 -5.45 -4.06 14.94
N CYS A 143 -5.29 -3.17 13.97
CA CYS A 143 -4.81 -1.80 14.13
C CYS A 143 -5.87 -0.76 13.70
N ILE A 144 -7.14 -1.14 13.66
CA ILE A 144 -8.24 -0.23 13.34
C ILE A 144 -8.48 0.71 14.53
N THR A 145 -7.70 1.78 14.61
CA THR A 145 -7.73 2.73 15.72
C THR A 145 -7.32 4.13 15.25
N PRO A 146 -7.83 5.22 15.86
CA PRO A 146 -7.39 6.57 15.53
C PRO A 146 -5.87 6.70 15.48
N GLY A 147 -5.38 7.37 14.47
CA GLY A 147 -3.95 7.57 14.22
C GLY A 147 -3.28 6.49 13.39
N ALA A 148 -3.83 5.29 13.26
CA ALA A 148 -3.25 4.23 12.45
C ALA A 148 -3.57 4.41 10.95
N TRP A 149 -2.66 3.95 10.10
CA TRP A 149 -2.82 3.98 8.65
C TRP A 149 -2.14 2.73 8.05
N PRO A 150 -2.81 1.56 8.17
CA PRO A 150 -2.34 0.36 7.51
C PRO A 150 -2.57 0.42 6.01
N ALA A 151 -1.57 -0.03 5.25
CA ALA A 151 -1.62 -0.06 3.79
C ALA A 151 -0.91 -1.28 3.21
N TRP A 152 -1.44 -1.78 2.10
CA TRP A 152 -0.73 -2.62 1.15
C TRP A 152 -0.89 -2.06 -0.25
N TYR A 153 0.25 -1.73 -0.85
CA TYR A 153 0.29 -1.05 -2.13
C TYR A 153 1.51 -1.45 -2.96
N LEU A 154 1.49 -1.08 -4.22
CA LEU A 154 2.58 -1.24 -5.16
C LEU A 154 3.02 0.15 -5.62
N ALA A 155 4.33 0.38 -5.72
CA ALA A 155 4.85 1.66 -6.13
C ALA A 155 5.99 1.58 -7.16
N ASN A 156 6.15 2.66 -7.89
CA ASN A 156 7.34 2.99 -8.66
C ASN A 156 7.74 4.42 -8.31
N ASN A 157 8.89 4.57 -7.64
CA ASN A 157 9.36 5.86 -7.12
C ASN A 157 10.24 6.63 -8.15
N SER A 158 10.14 6.29 -9.42
CA SER A 158 10.85 7.06 -10.47
C SER A 158 10.34 8.50 -10.51
N PRO A 159 11.20 9.50 -10.46
CA PRO A 159 10.79 10.90 -10.51
C PRO A 159 10.11 11.27 -11.84
N ASP A 160 10.43 10.55 -12.92
CA ASP A 160 9.92 10.83 -14.26
C ASP A 160 8.66 10.03 -14.60
N ASN A 161 8.48 8.87 -13.99
CA ASN A 161 7.45 7.91 -14.33
C ASN A 161 6.96 7.11 -13.11
N GLY A 162 6.90 7.76 -11.97
CA GLY A 162 6.40 7.14 -10.74
C GLY A 162 4.88 6.92 -10.80
N GLY A 163 4.41 5.92 -10.07
CA GLY A 163 2.99 5.61 -9.94
C GLY A 163 2.75 4.71 -8.75
N GLU A 164 1.49 4.63 -8.31
CA GLU A 164 1.09 3.90 -7.10
C GLU A 164 -0.23 3.16 -7.33
N VAL A 165 -0.33 2.00 -6.75
CA VAL A 165 -1.54 1.16 -6.78
C VAL A 165 -1.83 0.71 -5.36
N ASP A 166 -2.77 1.37 -4.71
CA ASP A 166 -3.21 1.05 -3.35
C ASP A 166 -4.23 -0.07 -3.41
N ILE A 167 -3.85 -1.24 -2.96
CA ILE A 167 -4.72 -2.41 -2.99
C ILE A 167 -5.64 -2.41 -1.76
N MET A 168 -5.11 -1.99 -0.63
CA MET A 168 -5.87 -1.84 0.61
C MET A 168 -5.26 -0.74 1.46
N GLU A 169 -6.08 0.25 1.82
CA GLU A 169 -5.76 1.26 2.80
C GLU A 169 -6.91 1.48 3.78
N TRP A 170 -6.58 1.68 5.03
CA TRP A 170 -7.52 2.15 6.04
C TRP A 170 -6.96 3.40 6.74
N TYR A 171 -7.82 4.38 7.00
CA TYR A 171 -7.42 5.70 7.48
C TYR A 171 -7.97 5.99 8.87
N GLY A 172 -7.06 6.15 9.84
CA GLY A 172 -7.38 6.49 11.23
C GLY A 172 -7.74 7.95 11.48
N ASN A 173 -7.72 8.78 10.43
CA ASN A 173 -7.98 10.23 10.54
C ASN A 173 -9.46 10.58 10.79
N GLY A 174 -10.37 9.61 10.74
CA GLY A 174 -11.81 9.82 10.95
C GLY A 174 -12.50 10.64 9.87
N LYS A 175 -11.84 10.89 8.74
CA LYS A 175 -12.35 11.71 7.63
C LYS A 175 -12.50 10.92 6.34
N TRP A 176 -11.57 10.02 6.07
CA TRP A 176 -11.51 9.25 4.83
C TRP A 176 -12.06 7.85 5.04
N ALA A 177 -12.83 7.38 4.10
CA ALA A 177 -13.22 5.97 4.04
C ALA A 177 -12.04 5.13 3.60
N ALA A 178 -11.95 3.88 4.09
CA ALA A 178 -10.98 2.93 3.58
C ALA A 178 -11.11 2.77 2.06
N GLY A 179 -10.01 2.61 1.35
CA GLY A 179 -9.99 2.69 -0.09
C GLY A 179 -9.01 1.74 -0.79
N THR A 180 -9.29 1.57 -2.06
CA THR A 180 -8.39 1.09 -3.10
C THR A 180 -8.22 2.23 -4.09
N ALA A 181 -7.00 2.52 -4.55
CA ALA A 181 -6.75 3.62 -5.48
C ALA A 181 -5.67 3.29 -6.51
N ILE A 182 -5.68 3.98 -7.63
CA ILE A 182 -4.59 3.98 -8.61
C ILE A 182 -4.22 5.42 -8.90
N HIS A 183 -2.96 5.76 -8.66
CA HIS A 183 -2.38 7.08 -8.92
C HIS A 183 -1.44 6.96 -10.11
N ALA A 184 -1.78 7.64 -11.21
CA ALA A 184 -0.97 7.59 -12.43
C ALA A 184 0.39 8.27 -12.28
N LYS A 185 0.53 9.21 -11.36
CA LYS A 185 1.80 9.86 -11.03
C LYS A 185 1.86 10.10 -9.52
N LEU A 186 3.01 9.83 -8.91
CA LEU A 186 3.22 10.09 -7.48
C LEU A 186 3.07 11.57 -7.09
N ASN A 187 3.25 12.49 -8.01
CA ASN A 187 3.35 13.92 -7.72
C ASN A 187 2.17 14.71 -8.31
N GLY A 188 0.96 14.42 -7.85
CA GLY A 188 -0.22 15.21 -8.20
C GLY A 188 -0.88 14.83 -9.52
N GLY A 189 -0.66 13.61 -9.99
CA GLY A 189 -1.44 13.01 -11.06
C GLY A 189 -2.88 12.75 -10.63
N GLU A 190 -3.77 12.58 -11.60
CA GLU A 190 -5.13 12.16 -11.32
C GLU A 190 -5.14 10.72 -10.78
N HIS A 191 -6.14 10.40 -9.99
CA HIS A 191 -6.34 9.07 -9.44
C HIS A 191 -7.78 8.59 -9.65
N VAL A 192 -7.95 7.28 -9.63
CA VAL A 192 -9.26 6.63 -9.53
C VAL A 192 -9.28 5.77 -8.28
N SER A 193 -10.40 5.73 -7.59
CA SER A 193 -10.50 5.02 -6.33
C SER A 193 -11.87 4.37 -6.12
N GLN A 194 -11.90 3.40 -5.20
CA GLN A 194 -13.11 2.71 -4.75
C GLN A 194 -13.07 2.57 -3.22
N THR A 195 -14.17 2.93 -2.57
CA THR A 195 -14.33 2.68 -1.13
C THR A 195 -14.44 1.17 -0.86
N ILE A 196 -13.76 0.72 0.19
CA ILE A 196 -13.76 -0.67 0.65
C ILE A 196 -14.12 -0.75 2.13
N THR A 197 -14.35 -1.96 2.62
CA THR A 197 -14.49 -2.23 4.05
C THR A 197 -13.27 -2.98 4.55
N VAL A 198 -12.61 -2.45 5.56
CA VAL A 198 -11.49 -3.09 6.28
C VAL A 198 -11.93 -3.33 7.72
N ASP A 199 -11.73 -4.54 8.23
CA ASP A 199 -12.01 -4.93 9.60
C ASP A 199 -10.87 -5.77 10.18
N SER A 200 -11.03 -6.29 11.39
CA SER A 200 -10.03 -7.08 12.09
C SER A 200 -10.04 -8.58 11.79
N ALA A 201 -10.79 -9.03 10.78
CA ALA A 201 -10.73 -10.40 10.30
C ALA A 201 -9.54 -10.61 9.34
N TRP A 202 -9.20 -11.86 9.07
CA TRP A 202 -8.28 -12.19 7.99
C TRP A 202 -8.97 -12.03 6.64
N HIS A 203 -8.36 -11.25 5.73
CA HIS A 203 -8.82 -11.08 4.36
C HIS A 203 -7.68 -11.28 3.37
N THR A 204 -8.00 -11.84 2.20
CA THR A 204 -7.10 -11.83 1.05
C THR A 204 -7.42 -10.62 0.18
N TRP A 205 -6.39 -9.93 -0.25
CA TRP A 205 -6.47 -8.77 -1.11
C TRP A 205 -5.66 -9.03 -2.36
N ARG A 206 -6.33 -9.03 -3.51
CA ARG A 206 -5.72 -9.38 -4.80
C ARG A 206 -5.89 -8.26 -5.80
N VAL A 207 -4.83 -8.00 -6.58
CA VAL A 207 -4.90 -7.27 -7.84
C VAL A 207 -4.37 -8.14 -8.97
N GLN A 208 -5.10 -8.17 -10.07
CA GLN A 208 -4.61 -8.65 -11.37
C GLN A 208 -4.27 -7.43 -12.22
N TRP A 209 -3.10 -7.44 -12.83
CA TRP A 209 -2.66 -6.40 -13.74
C TRP A 209 -2.30 -7.02 -15.09
N ASP A 210 -3.05 -6.69 -16.12
CA ASP A 210 -2.84 -7.11 -17.51
C ASP A 210 -2.97 -5.93 -18.47
N GLU A 211 -2.90 -6.21 -19.78
CA GLU A 211 -2.98 -5.17 -20.82
C GLU A 211 -4.32 -4.42 -20.82
N ALA A 212 -5.40 -5.05 -20.36
CA ALA A 212 -6.71 -4.43 -20.27
C ALA A 212 -6.87 -3.51 -19.07
N GLY A 213 -5.95 -3.56 -18.08
CA GLY A 213 -5.98 -2.73 -16.88
C GLY A 213 -5.75 -3.51 -15.60
N MET A 214 -6.32 -3.00 -14.50
CA MET A 214 -6.19 -3.60 -13.18
C MET A 214 -7.56 -3.93 -12.60
N ARG A 215 -7.66 -5.08 -11.94
CA ARG A 215 -8.90 -5.56 -11.31
C ARG A 215 -8.59 -6.04 -9.90
N PHE A 216 -9.49 -5.76 -8.97
CA PHE A 216 -9.25 -5.94 -7.54
C PHE A 216 -10.32 -6.83 -6.90
N TRP A 217 -9.89 -7.73 -6.02
CA TRP A 217 -10.77 -8.60 -5.25
C TRP A 217 -10.37 -8.60 -3.78
N LYS A 218 -11.38 -8.67 -2.93
CA LYS A 218 -11.26 -9.05 -1.52
C LYS A 218 -11.86 -10.43 -1.36
N ASP A 219 -11.13 -11.36 -0.74
CA ASP A 219 -11.56 -12.74 -0.49
C ASP A 219 -12.09 -13.43 -1.76
N TYR A 220 -11.25 -13.43 -2.80
CA TYR A 220 -11.63 -13.98 -4.11
C TYR A 220 -12.13 -15.42 -3.98
N THR A 221 -13.27 -15.69 -4.62
CA THR A 221 -13.81 -17.02 -4.87
C THR A 221 -14.06 -17.19 -6.37
N ASP A 222 -13.99 -18.42 -6.85
CA ASP A 222 -14.11 -18.71 -8.29
C ASP A 222 -15.38 -18.08 -8.88
N GLY A 223 -15.18 -17.30 -9.95
CA GLY A 223 -16.25 -16.61 -10.65
C GLY A 223 -16.72 -15.29 -9.99
N ALA A 224 -16.10 -14.86 -8.88
CA ALA A 224 -16.45 -13.58 -8.27
C ALA A 224 -16.02 -12.40 -9.15
N ALA A 225 -16.93 -11.45 -9.35
CA ALA A 225 -16.61 -10.18 -10.00
C ALA A 225 -15.62 -9.36 -9.14
N PRO A 226 -14.73 -8.59 -9.76
CA PRO A 226 -13.90 -7.64 -9.03
C PRO A 226 -14.79 -6.56 -8.39
N TYR A 227 -14.42 -6.11 -7.19
CA TYR A 227 -15.11 -4.98 -6.57
C TYR A 227 -14.70 -3.64 -7.18
N PHE A 228 -13.54 -3.60 -7.84
CA PHE A 228 -13.03 -2.42 -8.53
C PHE A 228 -12.25 -2.83 -9.78
N SER A 229 -12.39 -2.05 -10.85
CA SER A 229 -11.64 -2.23 -12.10
C SER A 229 -11.28 -0.87 -12.66
N ALA A 230 -10.05 -0.73 -13.13
CA ALA A 230 -9.60 0.44 -13.86
C ALA A 230 -8.90 0.02 -15.16
N VAL A 231 -9.12 0.80 -16.20
CA VAL A 231 -8.56 0.56 -17.54
C VAL A 231 -7.71 1.74 -17.98
N PRO A 232 -6.87 1.63 -19.01
CA PRO A 232 -6.03 2.73 -19.47
C PRO A 232 -6.75 4.06 -19.69
N SER A 233 -8.00 4.03 -20.12
CA SER A 233 -8.82 5.25 -20.30
C SER A 233 -9.38 5.83 -18.99
N SER A 234 -9.21 5.16 -17.86
CA SER A 234 -9.67 5.66 -16.56
C SER A 234 -8.84 6.85 -16.07
N LEU A 235 -7.60 6.98 -16.54
CA LEU A 235 -6.68 8.05 -16.16
C LEU A 235 -5.95 8.61 -17.41
N PRO A 236 -5.87 9.93 -17.57
CA PRO A 236 -5.19 10.56 -18.71
C PRO A 236 -3.72 10.14 -18.86
N ASP A 237 -3.03 9.98 -17.73
CA ASP A 237 -1.60 9.70 -17.67
C ASP A 237 -1.32 8.22 -17.31
N TRP A 238 -2.12 7.29 -17.81
CA TRP A 238 -1.95 5.85 -17.53
C TRP A 238 -0.62 5.32 -18.07
N GLN A 239 0.41 5.23 -17.21
CA GLN A 239 1.73 4.71 -17.59
C GLN A 239 1.90 3.20 -17.37
N PHE A 240 0.98 2.54 -16.70
CA PHE A 240 1.12 1.14 -16.29
C PHE A 240 1.23 0.16 -17.46
N ASN A 241 0.81 0.55 -18.65
CA ASN A 241 0.97 -0.25 -19.89
C ASN A 241 2.24 0.09 -20.68
N THR A 242 3.12 0.96 -20.14
CA THR A 242 4.42 1.26 -20.78
C THR A 242 5.30 0.01 -20.76
N PRO A 243 5.92 -0.41 -21.89
CA PRO A 243 6.80 -1.55 -21.92
C PRO A 243 7.93 -1.47 -20.88
N GLY A 244 8.05 -2.51 -20.06
CA GLY A 244 9.05 -2.58 -18.99
C GLY A 244 8.70 -1.81 -17.72
N TYR A 245 7.51 -1.21 -17.63
CA TYR A 245 7.05 -0.58 -16.40
C TYR A 245 6.85 -1.60 -15.29
N GLN A 246 7.40 -1.35 -14.12
CA GLN A 246 7.37 -2.25 -12.99
C GLN A 246 7.06 -1.52 -11.70
N LEU A 247 6.35 -2.21 -10.81
CA LEU A 247 6.06 -1.80 -9.45
C LEU A 247 6.71 -2.78 -8.47
N PHE A 248 6.95 -2.35 -7.24
CA PHE A 248 7.39 -3.20 -6.13
C PHE A 248 6.38 -3.12 -4.98
N PRO A 249 6.21 -4.21 -4.20
CA PRO A 249 5.22 -4.23 -3.13
C PRO A 249 5.72 -3.49 -1.89
N ILE A 250 4.82 -2.81 -1.22
CA ILE A 250 5.04 -2.15 0.06
C ILE A 250 3.94 -2.56 1.03
N LEU A 251 4.33 -2.90 2.24
CA LEU A 251 3.45 -3.12 3.37
C LEU A 251 3.81 -2.12 4.47
N ASP A 252 2.81 -1.46 4.99
CA ASP A 252 2.99 -0.32 5.86
C ASP A 252 1.93 -0.27 6.97
N LEU A 253 2.36 0.05 8.17
CA LEU A 253 1.48 0.52 9.24
C LEU A 253 1.99 1.89 9.71
N ALA A 254 1.61 2.94 8.99
CA ALA A 254 1.94 4.30 9.39
C ALA A 254 1.14 4.74 10.62
N ILE A 255 1.70 5.67 11.38
CA ILE A 255 1.01 6.31 12.51
C ILE A 255 1.07 7.81 12.32
N ALA A 256 -0.06 8.47 12.46
CA ALA A 256 -0.26 9.89 12.17
C ALA A 256 -0.22 10.20 10.66
N GLY A 257 0.36 11.32 10.27
CA GLY A 257 0.31 11.80 8.88
C GLY A 257 -1.12 12.12 8.42
N SER A 258 -1.28 12.36 7.12
CA SER A 258 -2.57 12.75 6.54
C SER A 258 -3.64 11.66 6.66
N GLY A 259 -3.25 10.38 6.47
CA GLY A 259 -4.16 9.25 6.54
C GLY A 259 -4.45 8.76 7.96
N GLY A 260 -3.46 8.81 8.85
CA GLY A 260 -3.65 8.41 10.25
C GLY A 260 -4.32 9.50 11.10
N GLY A 261 -3.97 10.76 10.89
CA GLY A 261 -4.44 11.87 11.71
C GLY A 261 -3.88 11.84 13.14
N ASP A 262 -4.63 12.30 14.11
CA ASP A 262 -4.20 12.37 15.52
C ASP A 262 -4.29 10.99 16.22
N PRO A 263 -3.16 10.41 16.65
CA PRO A 263 -3.14 9.12 17.33
C PRO A 263 -3.45 9.20 18.84
N SER A 264 -3.67 10.38 19.40
CA SER A 264 -3.85 10.56 20.84
C SER A 264 -5.09 9.85 21.40
N GLY A 265 -6.12 9.71 20.59
CA GLY A 265 -7.35 8.96 20.91
C GLY A 265 -7.30 7.46 20.56
N GLY A 266 -6.19 6.98 20.02
CA GLY A 266 -6.03 5.60 19.60
C GLY A 266 -5.67 4.65 20.73
N THR A 267 -5.92 3.36 20.50
CA THR A 267 -5.53 2.27 21.40
C THR A 267 -4.26 1.62 20.86
N TYR A 268 -3.18 1.72 21.61
CA TYR A 268 -1.88 1.14 21.29
C TYR A 268 -1.38 0.28 22.45
N PRO A 269 -0.62 -0.83 22.21
CA PRO A 269 -0.13 -1.24 20.91
C PRO A 269 -1.23 -1.74 19.98
N ALA A 270 -0.96 -1.69 18.67
CA ALA A 270 -1.87 -2.12 17.61
C ALA A 270 -1.07 -2.82 16.51
N ASP A 271 -1.60 -3.92 15.96
CA ASP A 271 -0.87 -4.80 15.07
C ASP A 271 -1.54 -4.94 13.71
N MET A 272 -0.74 -4.94 12.65
CA MET A 272 -1.10 -5.46 11.34
C MET A 272 -0.31 -6.75 11.11
N LEU A 273 -1.01 -7.81 10.75
CA LEU A 273 -0.41 -9.13 10.52
C LEU A 273 -0.55 -9.50 9.05
N ILE A 274 0.51 -10.05 8.48
CA ILE A 274 0.56 -10.54 7.10
C ILE A 274 0.90 -12.02 7.14
N ASP A 275 0.00 -12.87 6.66
CA ASP A 275 0.17 -14.32 6.57
C ASP A 275 1.08 -14.68 5.38
N TYR A 276 0.84 -14.05 4.24
CA TYR A 276 1.67 -14.22 3.06
C TYR A 276 1.58 -13.05 2.09
N VAL A 277 2.59 -12.97 1.21
CA VAL A 277 2.55 -12.21 -0.05
C VAL A 277 2.93 -13.16 -1.18
N ARG A 278 2.14 -13.20 -2.25
CA ARG A 278 2.33 -14.09 -3.39
C ARG A 278 2.13 -13.36 -4.70
N VAL A 279 2.95 -13.72 -5.70
CA VAL A 279 2.85 -13.18 -7.07
C VAL A 279 2.99 -14.32 -8.07
N TRP A 280 2.12 -14.34 -9.07
CA TRP A 280 2.11 -15.36 -10.14
C TRP A 280 1.63 -14.79 -11.47
#